data_fbf9d97753accf07a8e5836d82a73d42
#
_entry.id   fbf9d97753accf07a8e5836d82a73d42
#
_cell.length_a   1.000
_cell.length_b   1.000
_cell.length_c   1.000
_cell.angle_alpha   90.00
_cell.angle_beta   90.00
_cell.angle_gamma   90.00
#
_symmetry.space_group_name_H-M   'P 1'
#
loop_
_entity.id
_entity.type
_entity.pdbx_description
1 polymer ?
#
loop_
_entity_poly.entity_id
_entity_poly.type
_entity_poly.pdbx_seq_one_letter_code
_entity_poly.pdbx_strand_id
1 'polypeptide(L)'
;DAFICRGLSYLHLKDTTRAYENFNTAIRTNRENPNGYNRRGGLHLQQEQYKEAEADFNKAIECDSAYLLSYFNRALVYNATNRPMQALADFDKVIQLDSTNSLTYFNRAMLRTQIGDYNRALEDYDKVALYSPNNVLVYYNRAGVYAQLGEIERAVEDYTSAIKLYP
;
A
#
# COMPACT_ATOMS: atom_id res chain seq x y z
N ASP A 1 14.08 -17.96 4.94
CA ASP A 1 13.20 -18.57 5.93
C ASP A 1 12.25 -19.56 5.23
N ALA A 2 12.52 -20.87 5.39
CA ALA A 2 11.80 -21.93 4.66
C ALA A 2 10.30 -21.95 4.99
N PHE A 3 9.92 -21.64 6.23
CA PHE A 3 8.51 -21.61 6.63
C PHE A 3 7.76 -20.47 5.91
N ILE A 4 8.38 -19.30 5.76
CA ILE A 4 7.77 -18.18 5.01
C ILE A 4 7.58 -18.57 3.54
N CYS A 5 8.60 -19.11 2.89
CA CYS A 5 8.51 -19.54 1.49
C CYS A 5 7.42 -20.61 1.31
N ARG A 6 7.34 -21.60 2.20
CA ARG A 6 6.29 -22.61 2.17
C ARG A 6 4.90 -22.03 2.42
N GLY A 7 4.78 -21.08 3.35
CA GLY A 7 3.53 -20.36 3.56
C GLY A 7 3.06 -19.59 2.32
N LEU A 8 3.97 -18.90 1.64
CA LEU A 8 3.67 -18.21 0.37
C LEU A 8 3.23 -19.20 -0.72
N SER A 9 3.88 -20.37 -0.80
CA SER A 9 3.46 -21.43 -1.75
C SER A 9 2.04 -21.91 -1.47
N TYR A 10 1.64 -22.04 -0.20
CA TYR A 10 0.26 -22.38 0.14
C TYR A 10 -0.72 -21.26 -0.22
N LEU A 11 -0.32 -19.99 -0.13
CA LEU A 11 -1.17 -18.89 -0.62
C LEU A 11 -1.42 -18.98 -2.13
N HIS A 12 -0.41 -19.33 -2.92
CA HIS A 12 -0.60 -19.57 -4.36
C HIS A 12 -1.56 -20.72 -4.63
N LEU A 13 -1.59 -21.74 -3.76
CA LEU A 13 -2.57 -22.83 -3.82
C LEU A 13 -3.94 -22.48 -3.20
N LYS A 14 -4.13 -21.22 -2.78
CA LYS A 14 -5.34 -20.73 -2.08
C LYS A 14 -5.63 -21.45 -0.75
N ASP A 15 -4.62 -22.10 -0.16
CA ASP A 15 -4.68 -22.76 1.14
C ASP A 15 -4.21 -21.78 2.24
N THR A 16 -5.13 -20.90 2.64
CA THR A 16 -4.85 -19.88 3.65
C THR A 16 -4.60 -20.48 5.03
N THR A 17 -5.19 -21.63 5.34
CA THR A 17 -5.01 -22.31 6.63
C THR A 17 -3.56 -22.77 6.80
N ARG A 18 -3.03 -23.52 5.83
CA ARG A 18 -1.63 -23.97 5.89
C ARG A 18 -0.65 -22.80 5.77
N ALA A 19 -0.99 -21.75 5.01
CA ALA A 19 -0.18 -20.54 4.97
C ALA A 19 -0.05 -19.90 6.36
N TYR A 20 -1.18 -19.74 7.06
CA TYR A 20 -1.23 -19.18 8.41
C TYR A 20 -0.39 -20.01 9.42
N GLU A 21 -0.52 -21.34 9.39
CA GLU A 21 0.26 -22.25 10.24
C GLU A 21 1.77 -22.10 10.01
N ASN A 22 2.17 -21.93 8.75
CA ASN A 22 3.57 -21.72 8.39
C ASN A 22 4.10 -20.37 8.87
N PHE A 23 3.34 -19.29 8.73
CA PHE A 23 3.75 -17.99 9.26
C PHE A 23 3.82 -18.00 10.79
N ASN A 24 2.90 -18.67 11.48
CA ASN A 24 2.99 -18.88 12.92
C ASN A 24 4.24 -19.66 13.32
N THR A 25 4.61 -20.66 12.53
CA THR A 25 5.83 -21.43 12.82
C THR A 25 7.07 -20.57 12.57
N ALA A 26 7.10 -19.77 11.51
CA ALA A 26 8.19 -18.81 11.27
C ALA A 26 8.37 -17.85 12.45
N ILE A 27 7.28 -17.27 12.97
CA ILE A 27 7.30 -16.38 14.14
C ILE A 27 7.82 -17.11 15.38
N ARG A 28 7.38 -18.35 15.63
CA ARG A 28 7.86 -19.14 16.78
C ARG A 28 9.35 -19.47 16.70
N THR A 29 9.84 -19.72 15.48
CA THR A 29 11.25 -20.07 15.23
C THR A 29 12.17 -18.85 15.37
N ASN A 30 11.73 -17.68 14.92
CA ASN A 30 12.48 -16.43 15.06
C ASN A 30 11.51 -15.26 15.30
N ARG A 31 11.39 -14.87 16.58
CA ARG A 31 10.48 -13.80 17.02
C ARG A 31 10.96 -12.39 16.66
N GLU A 32 12.22 -12.24 16.27
CA GLU A 32 12.79 -10.95 15.89
C GLU A 32 12.74 -10.71 14.37
N ASN A 33 12.29 -11.70 13.60
CA ASN A 33 12.17 -11.58 12.16
C ASN A 33 10.84 -10.90 11.79
N PRO A 34 10.85 -9.69 11.19
CA PRO A 34 9.63 -8.96 10.83
C PRO A 34 8.78 -9.67 9.78
N ASN A 35 9.41 -10.50 8.92
CA ASN A 35 8.73 -11.15 7.80
C ASN A 35 7.56 -12.04 8.23
N GLY A 36 7.71 -12.83 9.29
CA GLY A 36 6.66 -13.71 9.78
C GLY A 36 5.40 -12.94 10.17
N TYR A 37 5.59 -11.89 10.96
CA TYR A 37 4.51 -11.00 11.38
C TYR A 37 3.88 -10.28 10.18
N ASN A 38 4.70 -9.70 9.29
CA ASN A 38 4.17 -8.99 8.13
C ASN A 38 3.35 -9.91 7.21
N ARG A 39 3.78 -11.16 6.98
CA ARG A 39 3.03 -12.12 6.16
C ARG A 39 1.73 -12.55 6.81
N ARG A 40 1.73 -12.81 8.12
CA ARG A 40 0.50 -13.16 8.86
C ARG A 40 -0.45 -11.96 8.93
N GLY A 41 0.06 -10.76 9.19
CA GLY A 41 -0.72 -9.52 9.15
C GLY A 41 -1.36 -9.28 7.78
N GLY A 42 -0.66 -9.60 6.69
CA GLY A 42 -1.21 -9.55 5.33
C GLY A 42 -2.39 -10.52 5.13
N LEU A 43 -2.34 -11.72 5.71
CA LEU A 43 -3.48 -12.65 5.71
C LEU A 43 -4.65 -12.11 6.52
N HIS A 44 -4.40 -11.57 7.71
CA HIS A 44 -5.44 -10.94 8.51
C HIS A 44 -6.10 -9.77 7.78
N LEU A 45 -5.31 -8.93 7.09
CA LEU A 45 -5.83 -7.83 6.27
C LEU A 45 -6.72 -8.34 5.13
N GLN A 46 -6.30 -9.39 4.43
CA GLN A 46 -7.10 -10.01 3.37
C GLN A 46 -8.44 -10.59 3.87
N GLN A 47 -8.47 -11.01 5.14
CA GLN A 47 -9.67 -11.53 5.82
C GLN A 47 -10.45 -10.43 6.57
N GLU A 48 -10.10 -9.15 6.37
CA GLU A 48 -10.69 -7.98 7.04
C GLU A 48 -10.58 -8.02 8.59
N GLN A 49 -9.65 -8.82 9.10
CA GLN A 49 -9.31 -8.90 10.53
C GLN A 49 -8.34 -7.75 10.88
N TYR A 50 -8.85 -6.53 10.83
CA TYR A 50 -8.04 -5.31 10.88
C TYR A 50 -7.27 -5.14 12.20
N LYS A 51 -7.83 -5.58 13.33
CA LYS A 51 -7.16 -5.49 14.64
C LYS A 51 -5.94 -6.41 14.72
N GLU A 52 -6.11 -7.64 14.25
CA GLU A 52 -5.06 -8.66 14.20
C GLU A 52 -3.96 -8.25 13.20
N ALA A 53 -4.38 -7.73 12.03
CA ALA A 53 -3.46 -7.20 11.03
C ALA A 53 -2.60 -6.06 11.58
N GLU A 54 -3.21 -5.07 12.24
CA GLU A 54 -2.52 -3.94 12.85
C GLU A 54 -1.54 -4.41 13.93
N ALA A 55 -1.94 -5.35 14.79
CA ALA A 55 -1.08 -5.90 15.83
C ALA A 55 0.17 -6.58 15.24
N ASP A 56 0.00 -7.35 14.17
CA ASP A 56 1.10 -8.01 13.49
C ASP A 56 2.04 -7.03 12.79
N PHE A 57 1.51 -6.01 12.11
CA PHE A 57 2.36 -4.98 11.48
C PHE A 57 3.10 -4.15 12.52
N ASN A 58 2.49 -3.85 13.67
CA ASN A 58 3.17 -3.21 14.79
C ASN A 58 4.35 -4.07 15.28
N LYS A 59 4.15 -5.39 15.45
CA LYS A 59 5.22 -6.31 15.84
C LYS A 59 6.34 -6.37 14.81
N ALA A 60 6.02 -6.39 13.53
CA ALA A 60 7.05 -6.36 12.48
C ALA A 60 7.87 -5.06 12.53
N ILE A 61 7.24 -3.90 12.79
CA ILE A 61 7.92 -2.60 12.94
C ILE A 61 8.77 -2.55 14.22
N GLU A 62 8.31 -3.18 15.32
CA GLU A 62 9.12 -3.31 16.54
C GLU A 62 10.38 -4.16 16.30
N CYS A 63 10.28 -5.23 15.49
CA CYS A 63 11.43 -6.05 15.11
C CYS A 63 12.42 -5.32 14.19
N ASP A 64 11.91 -4.54 13.24
CA ASP A 64 12.71 -3.75 12.31
C ASP A 64 11.98 -2.44 11.96
N SER A 65 12.45 -1.35 12.54
CA SER A 65 11.88 -0.01 12.32
C SER A 65 12.11 0.56 10.90
N ALA A 66 12.91 -0.11 10.07
CA ALA A 66 13.09 0.20 8.65
C ALA A 66 12.33 -0.75 7.73
N TYR A 67 11.54 -1.68 8.27
CA TYR A 67 10.80 -2.65 7.46
C TYR A 67 9.60 -2.01 6.75
N LEU A 68 9.87 -1.43 5.60
CA LEU A 68 8.97 -0.64 4.75
C LEU A 68 7.60 -1.28 4.52
N LEU A 69 7.56 -2.60 4.25
CA LEU A 69 6.32 -3.30 3.92
C LEU A 69 5.30 -3.27 5.06
N SER A 70 5.73 -3.24 6.32
CA SER A 70 4.80 -3.20 7.44
C SER A 70 4.16 -1.83 7.62
N TYR A 71 4.88 -0.75 7.37
CA TYR A 71 4.28 0.58 7.34
C TYR A 71 3.26 0.70 6.20
N PHE A 72 3.64 0.25 4.99
CA PHE A 72 2.72 0.27 3.85
C PHE A 72 1.42 -0.50 4.14
N ASN A 73 1.54 -1.74 4.61
CA ASN A 73 0.39 -2.59 4.91
C ASN A 73 -0.45 -2.05 6.08
N ARG A 74 0.19 -1.45 7.11
CA ARG A 74 -0.53 -0.82 8.22
C ARG A 74 -1.28 0.43 7.76
N ALA A 75 -0.72 1.20 6.84
CA ALA A 75 -1.42 2.32 6.21
C ALA A 75 -2.69 1.86 5.49
N LEU A 76 -2.66 0.70 4.81
CA LEU A 76 -3.87 0.14 4.20
C LEU A 76 -4.92 -0.25 5.26
N VAL A 77 -4.50 -0.81 6.40
CA VAL A 77 -5.41 -1.07 7.54
C VAL A 77 -6.02 0.23 8.07
N TYR A 78 -5.21 1.27 8.27
CA TYR A 78 -5.69 2.55 8.74
C TYR A 78 -6.69 3.19 7.77
N ASN A 79 -6.42 3.11 6.47
CA ASN A 79 -7.35 3.59 5.45
C ASN A 79 -8.68 2.80 5.49
N ALA A 80 -8.62 1.46 5.52
CA ALA A 80 -9.80 0.60 5.59
C ALA A 80 -10.64 0.81 6.86
N THR A 81 -10.01 1.27 7.95
CA THR A 81 -10.67 1.55 9.23
C THR A 81 -10.99 3.03 9.46
N ASN A 82 -10.97 3.84 8.38
CA ASN A 82 -11.28 5.27 8.39
C ASN A 82 -10.39 6.09 9.35
N ARG A 83 -9.09 5.81 9.34
CA ARG A 83 -8.05 6.51 10.10
C ARG A 83 -7.03 7.19 9.16
N PRO A 84 -7.47 8.16 8.33
CA PRO A 84 -6.66 8.69 7.22
C PRO A 84 -5.36 9.35 7.68
N MET A 85 -5.36 10.05 8.82
CA MET A 85 -4.15 10.72 9.31
C MET A 85 -3.04 9.73 9.70
N GLN A 86 -3.42 8.58 10.27
CA GLN A 86 -2.48 7.51 10.62
C GLN A 86 -1.96 6.83 9.34
N ALA A 87 -2.83 6.62 8.35
CA ALA A 87 -2.42 6.08 7.06
C ALA A 87 -1.43 7.00 6.33
N LEU A 88 -1.68 8.32 6.32
CA LEU A 88 -0.76 9.31 5.74
C LEU A 88 0.61 9.27 6.42
N ALA A 89 0.66 9.22 7.75
CA ALA A 89 1.91 9.16 8.51
C ALA A 89 2.73 7.91 8.17
N ASP A 90 2.07 6.76 8.00
CA ASP A 90 2.73 5.52 7.61
C ASP A 90 3.21 5.56 6.14
N PHE A 91 2.42 6.10 5.21
CA PHE A 91 2.88 6.33 3.83
C PHE A 91 4.06 7.31 3.77
N ASP A 92 4.06 8.37 4.58
CA ASP A 92 5.18 9.29 4.70
C ASP A 92 6.44 8.57 5.17
N LYS A 93 6.30 7.64 6.13
CA LYS A 93 7.42 6.81 6.59
C LYS A 93 7.96 5.89 5.50
N VAL A 94 7.09 5.29 4.69
CA VAL A 94 7.53 4.50 3.52
C VAL A 94 8.32 5.35 2.54
N ILE A 95 7.85 6.56 2.20
CA ILE A 95 8.52 7.47 1.27
C ILE A 95 9.86 7.97 1.83
N GLN A 96 9.96 8.15 3.15
CA GLN A 96 11.22 8.48 3.82
C GLN A 96 12.26 7.35 3.68
N LEU A 97 11.81 6.10 3.72
CA LEU A 97 12.66 4.90 3.57
C LEU A 97 13.00 4.59 2.10
N ASP A 98 12.05 4.81 1.20
CA ASP A 98 12.18 4.63 -0.25
C ASP A 98 11.44 5.76 -0.98
N SER A 99 12.17 6.79 -1.36
CA SER A 99 11.63 7.99 -2.03
C SER A 99 11.22 7.75 -3.49
N THR A 100 11.42 6.54 -4.03
CA THR A 100 11.04 6.18 -5.41
C THR A 100 9.86 5.23 -5.49
N ASN A 101 9.26 4.89 -4.35
CA ASN A 101 8.16 3.94 -4.24
C ASN A 101 6.86 4.48 -4.85
N SER A 102 6.69 4.29 -6.15
CA SER A 102 5.54 4.81 -6.90
C SER A 102 4.20 4.29 -6.39
N LEU A 103 4.16 3.03 -5.89
CA LEU A 103 2.95 2.45 -5.33
C LEU A 103 2.47 3.20 -4.08
N THR A 104 3.42 3.64 -3.24
CA THR A 104 3.09 4.41 -2.03
C THR A 104 2.59 5.80 -2.38
N TYR A 105 3.23 6.49 -3.33
CA TYR A 105 2.72 7.77 -3.83
C TYR A 105 1.30 7.62 -4.37
N PHE A 106 1.03 6.57 -5.14
CA PHE A 106 -0.30 6.33 -5.70
C PHE A 106 -1.36 6.15 -4.61
N ASN A 107 -1.11 5.30 -3.61
CA ASN A 107 -2.05 5.07 -2.52
C ASN A 107 -2.24 6.32 -1.66
N ARG A 108 -1.16 7.10 -1.40
CA ARG A 108 -1.25 8.35 -0.66
C ARG A 108 -2.03 9.41 -1.43
N ALA A 109 -1.84 9.51 -2.75
CA ALA A 109 -2.62 10.39 -3.62
C ALA A 109 -4.12 10.06 -3.59
N MET A 110 -4.46 8.77 -3.70
CA MET A 110 -5.86 8.33 -3.59
C MET A 110 -6.47 8.71 -2.25
N LEU A 111 -5.76 8.48 -1.15
CA LEU A 111 -6.24 8.86 0.18
C LEU A 111 -6.39 10.38 0.33
N ARG A 112 -5.43 11.18 -0.19
CA ARG A 112 -5.51 12.64 -0.22
C ARG A 112 -6.69 13.13 -1.05
N THR A 113 -6.95 12.50 -2.18
CA THR A 113 -8.15 12.80 -3.01
C THR A 113 -9.43 12.53 -2.22
N GLN A 114 -9.50 11.40 -1.51
CA GLN A 114 -10.66 11.01 -0.71
C GLN A 114 -10.97 12.01 0.42
N ILE A 115 -9.93 12.59 1.05
CA ILE A 115 -10.09 13.58 2.12
C ILE A 115 -10.16 15.04 1.60
N GLY A 116 -10.14 15.25 0.28
CA GLY A 116 -10.24 16.57 -0.34
C GLY A 116 -8.92 17.38 -0.40
N ASP A 117 -7.78 16.79 -0.07
CA ASP A 117 -6.46 17.44 -0.19
C ASP A 117 -5.93 17.31 -1.63
N TYR A 118 -6.66 17.92 -2.56
CA TYR A 118 -6.44 17.77 -4.01
C TYR A 118 -5.05 18.25 -4.45
N ASN A 119 -4.56 19.37 -3.93
CA ASN A 119 -3.26 19.90 -4.33
C ASN A 119 -2.12 18.93 -4.04
N ARG A 120 -2.08 18.38 -2.81
CA ARG A 120 -1.06 17.40 -2.45
C ARG A 120 -1.30 16.03 -3.12
N ALA A 121 -2.54 15.70 -3.47
CA ALA A 121 -2.83 14.51 -4.27
C ALA A 121 -2.21 14.62 -5.67
N LEU A 122 -2.30 15.79 -6.32
CA LEU A 122 -1.68 16.06 -7.62
C LEU A 122 -0.15 15.92 -7.55
N GLU A 123 0.49 16.48 -6.51
CA GLU A 123 1.95 16.33 -6.30
C GLU A 123 2.37 14.85 -6.23
N ASP A 124 1.59 14.02 -5.54
CA ASP A 124 1.85 12.60 -5.45
C ASP A 124 1.61 11.87 -6.78
N TYR A 125 0.53 12.19 -7.50
CA TYR A 125 0.28 11.64 -8.83
C TYR A 125 1.39 12.03 -9.82
N ASP A 126 1.96 13.24 -9.73
CA ASP A 126 3.10 13.65 -10.54
C ASP A 126 4.33 12.77 -10.27
N LYS A 127 4.57 12.39 -8.98
CA LYS A 127 5.63 11.43 -8.64
C LYS A 127 5.35 10.04 -9.22
N VAL A 128 4.09 9.59 -9.21
CA VAL A 128 3.74 8.30 -9.84
C VAL A 128 3.99 8.37 -11.35
N ALA A 129 3.57 9.43 -12.03
CA ALA A 129 3.80 9.61 -13.47
C ALA A 129 5.29 9.64 -13.83
N LEU A 130 6.14 10.23 -12.95
CA LEU A 130 7.58 10.25 -13.11
C LEU A 130 8.22 8.87 -12.96
N TYR A 131 7.86 8.12 -11.91
CA TYR A 131 8.49 6.82 -11.60
C TYR A 131 7.85 5.64 -12.34
N SER A 132 6.61 5.79 -12.81
CA SER A 132 5.84 4.76 -13.49
C SER A 132 5.01 5.36 -14.63
N PRO A 133 5.64 5.86 -15.71
CA PRO A 133 4.97 6.64 -16.76
C PRO A 133 3.93 5.84 -17.58
N ASN A 134 3.99 4.51 -17.52
CA ASN A 134 3.04 3.63 -18.22
C ASN A 134 1.86 3.18 -17.30
N ASN A 135 1.75 3.72 -16.10
CA ASN A 135 0.63 3.43 -15.22
C ASN A 135 -0.62 4.20 -15.63
N VAL A 136 -1.53 3.54 -16.36
CA VAL A 136 -2.79 4.13 -16.85
C VAL A 136 -3.61 4.76 -15.73
N LEU A 137 -3.65 4.10 -14.55
CA LEU A 137 -4.47 4.55 -13.42
C LEU A 137 -4.03 5.91 -12.87
N VAL A 138 -2.76 6.29 -13.00
CA VAL A 138 -2.31 7.59 -12.52
C VAL A 138 -2.94 8.72 -13.33
N TYR A 139 -2.92 8.61 -14.65
CA TYR A 139 -3.51 9.62 -15.52
C TYR A 139 -5.03 9.69 -15.32
N TYR A 140 -5.69 8.54 -15.22
CA TYR A 140 -7.13 8.48 -14.98
C TYR A 140 -7.53 9.17 -13.66
N ASN A 141 -6.85 8.83 -12.54
CA ASN A 141 -7.17 9.40 -11.24
C ASN A 141 -6.78 10.88 -11.14
N ARG A 142 -5.61 11.28 -11.70
CA ARG A 142 -5.17 12.67 -11.71
C ARG A 142 -6.12 13.54 -12.52
N ALA A 143 -6.59 13.05 -13.68
CA ALA A 143 -7.62 13.71 -14.47
C ALA A 143 -8.90 13.96 -13.65
N GLY A 144 -9.33 12.97 -12.85
CA GLY A 144 -10.46 13.13 -11.95
C GLY A 144 -10.27 14.26 -10.94
N VAL A 145 -9.05 14.39 -10.38
CA VAL A 145 -8.73 15.50 -9.48
C VAL A 145 -8.73 16.85 -10.20
N TYR A 146 -8.15 16.95 -11.40
CA TYR A 146 -8.20 18.17 -12.21
C TYR A 146 -9.65 18.57 -12.52
N ALA A 147 -10.51 17.61 -12.86
CA ALA A 147 -11.93 17.88 -13.11
C ALA A 147 -12.65 18.42 -11.85
N GLN A 148 -12.34 17.89 -10.66
CA GLN A 148 -12.87 18.40 -9.38
C GLN A 148 -12.43 19.85 -9.09
N LEU A 149 -11.23 20.21 -9.52
CA LEU A 149 -10.68 21.57 -9.37
C LEU A 149 -11.15 22.53 -10.48
N GLY A 150 -11.90 22.06 -11.49
CA GLY A 150 -12.34 22.84 -12.63
C GLY A 150 -11.24 23.06 -13.69
N GLU A 151 -10.11 22.35 -13.61
CA GLU A 151 -9.00 22.41 -14.55
C GLU A 151 -9.25 21.46 -15.73
N ILE A 152 -10.29 21.76 -16.52
CA ILE A 152 -10.85 20.85 -17.52
C ILE A 152 -9.86 20.49 -18.63
N GLU A 153 -9.05 21.44 -19.10
CA GLU A 153 -8.05 21.19 -20.15
C GLU A 153 -7.02 20.12 -19.70
N ARG A 154 -6.52 20.24 -18.47
CA ARG A 154 -5.59 19.25 -17.89
C ARG A 154 -6.26 17.88 -17.69
N ALA A 155 -7.52 17.89 -17.28
CA ALA A 155 -8.28 16.63 -17.14
C ALA A 155 -8.39 15.92 -18.50
N VAL A 156 -8.69 16.65 -19.58
CA VAL A 156 -8.77 16.10 -20.95
C VAL A 156 -7.42 15.56 -21.42
N GLU A 157 -6.31 16.26 -21.15
CA GLU A 157 -4.95 15.81 -21.49
C GLU A 157 -4.61 14.48 -20.80
N ASP A 158 -4.90 14.36 -19.51
CA ASP A 158 -4.64 13.15 -18.74
C ASP A 158 -5.56 11.99 -19.15
N TYR A 159 -6.86 12.21 -19.36
CA TYR A 159 -7.74 11.18 -19.91
C TYR A 159 -7.27 10.72 -21.30
N THR A 160 -6.80 11.64 -22.13
CA THR A 160 -6.25 11.30 -23.45
C THR A 160 -5.01 10.42 -23.31
N SER A 161 -4.15 10.71 -22.33
CA SER A 161 -2.97 9.91 -22.03
C SER A 161 -3.34 8.50 -21.55
N ALA A 162 -4.34 8.39 -20.67
CA ALA A 162 -4.86 7.11 -20.21
C ALA A 162 -5.42 6.26 -21.38
N ILE A 163 -6.19 6.86 -22.31
CA ILE A 163 -6.75 6.18 -23.48
C ILE A 163 -5.64 5.69 -24.42
N LYS A 164 -4.58 6.48 -24.62
CA LYS A 164 -3.43 6.07 -25.46
C LYS A 164 -2.67 4.88 -24.87
N LEU A 165 -2.57 4.80 -23.56
CA LEU A 165 -1.89 3.69 -22.87
C LEU A 165 -2.73 2.43 -22.83
N TYR A 166 -4.05 2.54 -22.83
CA TYR A 166 -4.98 1.40 -22.82
C TYR A 166 -6.19 1.75 -23.71
N PRO A 167 -6.07 1.48 -25.04
CA PRO A 167 -7.10 1.76 -26.03
C PRO A 167 -8.33 0.83 -25.92
#